data_2c310896faabfbd125b32be5cf97a484
#
_entry.id   2c310896faabfbd125b32be5cf97a484
#
_cell.length_a   1.000
_cell.length_b   1.000
_cell.length_c   1.000
_cell.angle_alpha   90.00
_cell.angle_beta   90.00
_cell.angle_gamma   90.00
#
_symmetry.space_group_name_H-M   'P 1'
#
loop_
_entity.id
_entity.type
_entity.pdbx_description
1 polymer ?
#
loop_
_entity_poly.entity_id
_entity_poly.type
_entity_poly.pdbx_seq_one_letter_code
_entity_poly.pdbx_strand_id
1 'polypeptide(L)'
;MTPFPDSPPSVRTSLRTGREKWLSASMAALATVVTATLVWLLATAVPSTASGQAEPATSADRLAGSDVGLHPRVREIDAEAMTQRSIELVEALNVASVEAARTEVAGMREQILTIARKQLGDPYRAGGAGPDSFDCGGFTQFVFKRALGIDIARTSWGQYDQVQRVKTKDALPGDLVFFFEGGAHHVGIYLGNGQMIDAPQPGERISVNPISGSWWGRSFTGIGRILPA
;
A
#
# COMPACT_ATOMS: atom_id res chain seq x y z
N MET A 1 44.71 21.69 1.66
CA MET A 1 43.85 20.95 0.73
C MET A 1 44.23 19.47 0.82
N THR A 2 43.53 18.71 1.65
CA THR A 2 43.71 17.27 1.76
C THR A 2 42.57 16.59 0.99
N PRO A 3 42.85 15.59 0.15
CA PRO A 3 41.79 14.92 -0.64
C PRO A 3 40.92 14.04 0.27
N PHE A 4 39.63 14.03 0.01
CA PHE A 4 38.64 13.15 0.63
C PHE A 4 38.94 11.69 0.26
N PRO A 5 38.75 10.73 1.18
CA PRO A 5 38.92 9.31 0.88
C PRO A 5 37.74 8.78 0.02
N ASP A 6 38.12 7.84 -0.83
CA ASP A 6 37.25 7.15 -1.80
C ASP A 6 36.02 6.48 -1.21
N SER A 7 34.95 6.45 -2.01
CA SER A 7 33.66 5.86 -1.72
C SER A 7 33.73 4.37 -1.38
N PRO A 8 32.97 3.88 -0.38
CA PRO A 8 32.90 2.46 -0.09
C PRO A 8 32.14 1.69 -1.19
N PRO A 9 32.44 0.39 -1.37
CA PRO A 9 31.85 -0.43 -2.43
C PRO A 9 30.35 -0.63 -2.25
N SER A 10 29.63 -0.65 -3.37
CA SER A 10 28.19 -0.84 -3.48
C SER A 10 27.69 -2.14 -2.85
N VAL A 11 26.98 -2.07 -1.74
CA VAL A 11 26.23 -3.20 -1.17
C VAL A 11 24.89 -3.34 -1.89
N ARG A 12 24.92 -3.98 -3.05
CA ARG A 12 23.73 -4.25 -3.90
C ARG A 12 23.12 -5.62 -3.64
N THR A 13 23.05 -6.17 -2.45
CA THR A 13 22.55 -7.55 -2.37
C THR A 13 21.83 -7.93 -1.06
N SER A 14 20.97 -7.13 -0.45
CA SER A 14 20.25 -7.67 0.71
C SER A 14 18.82 -7.17 0.93
N LEU A 15 18.34 -6.16 0.21
CA LEU A 15 17.04 -5.54 0.54
C LEU A 15 15.84 -6.03 -0.30
N ARG A 16 16.06 -7.00 -1.21
CA ARG A 16 14.98 -7.52 -2.07
C ARG A 16 14.04 -8.51 -1.37
N THR A 17 14.43 -9.10 -0.25
CA THR A 17 13.68 -10.18 0.40
C THR A 17 12.65 -9.75 1.43
N GLY A 18 12.73 -8.53 1.96
CA GLY A 18 11.76 -8.02 2.96
C GLY A 18 10.47 -7.47 2.35
N ARG A 19 10.57 -6.75 1.23
CA ARG A 19 9.44 -6.04 0.59
C ARG A 19 8.46 -7.00 -0.11
N GLU A 20 8.97 -8.08 -0.69
CA GLU A 20 8.12 -9.08 -1.37
C GLU A 20 7.32 -9.95 -0.39
N LYS A 21 7.81 -10.15 0.84
CA LYS A 21 7.12 -10.97 1.84
C LYS A 21 5.87 -10.32 2.43
N TRP A 22 5.83 -9.00 2.56
CA TRP A 22 4.66 -8.30 3.11
C TRP A 22 3.53 -8.14 2.08
N LEU A 23 3.86 -7.82 0.84
CA LEU A 23 2.87 -7.70 -0.24
C LEU A 23 2.32 -9.05 -0.68
N SER A 24 3.16 -10.10 -0.69
CA SER A 24 2.73 -11.44 -1.07
C SER A 24 1.88 -12.13 0.00
N ALA A 25 2.10 -11.87 1.29
CA ALA A 25 1.32 -12.49 2.36
C ALA A 25 -0.14 -11.98 2.40
N SER A 26 -0.37 -10.68 2.18
CA SER A 26 -1.73 -10.11 2.20
C SER A 26 -2.51 -10.42 0.93
N MET A 27 -1.88 -10.42 -0.24
CA MET A 27 -2.54 -10.77 -1.50
C MET A 27 -2.76 -12.28 -1.66
N ALA A 28 -1.86 -13.12 -1.14
CA ALA A 28 -2.03 -14.58 -1.18
C ALA A 28 -3.16 -15.06 -0.26
N ALA A 29 -3.37 -14.42 0.90
CA ALA A 29 -4.45 -14.77 1.81
C ALA A 29 -5.85 -14.43 1.23
N LEU A 30 -5.99 -13.31 0.50
CA LEU A 30 -7.24 -12.94 -0.15
C LEU A 30 -7.54 -13.82 -1.38
N ALA A 31 -6.53 -14.16 -2.19
CA ALA A 31 -6.71 -15.01 -3.35
C ALA A 31 -7.10 -16.45 -2.96
N THR A 32 -6.55 -17.00 -1.87
CA THR A 32 -6.87 -18.36 -1.41
C THR A 32 -8.28 -18.48 -0.83
N VAL A 33 -8.82 -17.45 -0.19
CA VAL A 33 -10.20 -17.48 0.34
C VAL A 33 -11.21 -17.44 -0.82
N VAL A 34 -10.99 -16.62 -1.85
CA VAL A 34 -11.90 -16.50 -2.99
C VAL A 34 -11.89 -17.77 -3.84
N THR A 35 -10.75 -18.39 -4.07
CA THR A 35 -10.65 -19.64 -4.84
C THR A 35 -11.21 -20.84 -4.08
N ALA A 36 -11.03 -20.92 -2.76
CA ALA A 36 -11.58 -22.01 -1.97
C ALA A 36 -13.10 -21.98 -1.88
N THR A 37 -13.73 -20.81 -1.79
CA THR A 37 -15.19 -20.67 -1.78
C THR A 37 -15.80 -20.96 -3.14
N LEU A 38 -15.14 -20.58 -4.25
CA LEU A 38 -15.65 -20.87 -5.60
C LEU A 38 -15.54 -22.36 -5.93
N VAL A 39 -14.49 -23.05 -5.52
CA VAL A 39 -14.32 -24.49 -5.72
C VAL A 39 -15.32 -25.28 -4.85
N TRP A 40 -15.63 -24.81 -3.64
CA TRP A 40 -16.62 -25.47 -2.78
C TRP A 40 -18.04 -25.32 -3.31
N LEU A 41 -18.41 -24.18 -3.87
CA LEU A 41 -19.71 -23.94 -4.51
C LEU A 41 -19.88 -24.76 -5.80
N LEU A 42 -18.83 -25.02 -6.57
CA LEU A 42 -18.87 -25.87 -7.77
C LEU A 42 -18.88 -27.36 -7.43
N ALA A 43 -18.28 -27.77 -6.32
CA ALA A 43 -18.26 -29.16 -5.88
C ALA A 43 -19.61 -29.68 -5.33
N THR A 44 -20.48 -28.79 -4.86
CA THR A 44 -21.82 -29.16 -4.35
C THR A 44 -22.88 -29.28 -5.42
N ALA A 45 -22.59 -28.95 -6.69
CA ALA A 45 -23.53 -28.97 -7.80
C ALA A 45 -23.47 -30.25 -8.65
N VAL A 46 -22.66 -31.25 -8.30
CA VAL A 46 -22.62 -32.52 -9.04
C VAL A 46 -23.55 -33.50 -8.37
N PRO A 47 -24.65 -33.93 -9.02
CA PRO A 47 -25.50 -35.00 -8.50
C PRO A 47 -24.71 -36.31 -8.56
N SER A 48 -24.55 -36.95 -7.41
CA SER A 48 -23.95 -38.27 -7.27
C SER A 48 -24.85 -39.29 -7.99
N THR A 49 -24.38 -39.83 -9.11
CA THR A 49 -25.00 -41.01 -9.73
C THR A 49 -24.55 -42.23 -8.92
N ALA A 50 -25.40 -42.65 -7.97
CA ALA A 50 -25.27 -43.93 -7.32
C ALA A 50 -25.72 -45.04 -8.29
N SER A 51 -24.80 -45.91 -8.66
CA SER A 51 -25.10 -47.17 -9.32
C SER A 51 -25.73 -48.12 -8.30
N GLY A 52 -27.04 -48.34 -8.45
CA GLY A 52 -27.81 -49.33 -7.68
C GLY A 52 -28.35 -50.40 -8.64
N GLN A 53 -28.07 -51.65 -8.30
CA GLN A 53 -28.43 -52.89 -8.98
C GLN A 53 -29.91 -53.07 -9.14
N ALA A 54 -30.26 -53.74 -10.21
CA ALA A 54 -31.63 -54.16 -10.54
C ALA A 54 -32.11 -55.30 -9.62
N GLU A 55 -33.35 -55.22 -9.16
CA GLU A 55 -34.20 -56.36 -8.78
C GLU A 55 -35.64 -56.13 -9.30
N PRO A 56 -36.40 -57.21 -9.63
CA PRO A 56 -37.53 -57.10 -10.57
C PRO A 56 -38.89 -56.88 -9.93
N ALA A 57 -39.68 -56.16 -10.66
CA ALA A 57 -41.14 -56.06 -10.78
C ALA A 57 -42.08 -56.66 -9.73
N THR A 58 -42.93 -55.79 -9.18
CA THR A 58 -44.36 -56.08 -9.11
C THR A 58 -45.21 -54.82 -9.27
N SER A 59 -46.23 -54.97 -10.07
CA SER A 59 -47.22 -54.06 -10.52
C SER A 59 -47.86 -53.16 -9.46
N ALA A 60 -47.77 -51.83 -9.67
CA ALA A 60 -48.84 -50.88 -9.36
C ALA A 60 -48.76 -49.71 -10.34
N ASP A 61 -49.41 -49.90 -11.43
CA ASP A 61 -49.75 -48.88 -12.43
C ASP A 61 -50.70 -47.85 -11.82
N ARG A 62 -50.58 -46.60 -12.31
CA ARG A 62 -51.48 -45.46 -12.13
C ARG A 62 -51.20 -44.58 -10.93
N LEU A 63 -50.31 -43.64 -11.15
CA LEU A 63 -50.59 -42.20 -11.03
C LEU A 63 -49.47 -41.44 -11.75
N ALA A 64 -49.56 -41.39 -13.07
CA ALA A 64 -48.88 -40.43 -13.89
C ALA A 64 -49.42 -39.04 -13.54
N GLY A 65 -48.72 -38.31 -12.72
CA GLY A 65 -49.07 -36.97 -12.31
C GLY A 65 -47.88 -36.05 -12.53
N SER A 66 -47.98 -35.29 -13.62
CA SER A 66 -47.31 -34.01 -13.84
C SER A 66 -45.80 -33.96 -13.53
N ASP A 67 -45.04 -34.47 -14.47
CA ASP A 67 -43.69 -33.97 -14.71
C ASP A 67 -43.80 -32.49 -15.12
N VAL A 68 -43.75 -31.59 -14.14
CA VAL A 68 -43.56 -30.16 -14.41
C VAL A 68 -42.11 -30.02 -14.83
N GLY A 69 -41.83 -30.51 -16.04
CA GLY A 69 -40.58 -30.29 -16.72
C GLY A 69 -40.34 -28.79 -16.83
N LEU A 70 -39.59 -28.23 -15.93
CA LEU A 70 -39.05 -26.88 -16.07
C LEU A 70 -38.40 -26.79 -17.45
N HIS A 71 -39.03 -26.02 -18.32
CA HIS A 71 -38.61 -25.82 -19.70
C HIS A 71 -37.08 -25.51 -19.71
N PRO A 72 -36.26 -26.11 -20.59
CA PRO A 72 -34.83 -25.86 -20.66
C PRO A 72 -34.46 -24.38 -20.72
N ARG A 73 -35.29 -23.56 -21.35
CA ARG A 73 -35.14 -22.10 -21.43
C ARG A 73 -35.22 -21.40 -20.08
N VAL A 74 -36.01 -21.87 -19.13
CA VAL A 74 -36.13 -21.25 -17.80
C VAL A 74 -34.86 -21.51 -16.98
N ARG A 75 -34.30 -22.71 -17.11
CA ARG A 75 -33.01 -23.03 -16.45
C ARG A 75 -31.82 -22.23 -17.02
N GLU A 76 -31.83 -22.00 -18.33
CA GLU A 76 -30.79 -21.25 -19.04
C GLU A 76 -30.84 -19.76 -18.68
N ILE A 77 -32.02 -19.17 -18.63
CA ILE A 77 -32.25 -17.77 -18.21
C ILE A 77 -31.81 -17.56 -16.75
N ASP A 78 -32.16 -18.47 -15.86
CA ASP A 78 -31.79 -18.39 -14.45
C ASP A 78 -30.25 -18.51 -14.26
N ALA A 79 -29.59 -19.37 -15.01
CA ALA A 79 -28.16 -19.55 -14.95
C ALA A 79 -27.38 -18.30 -15.43
N GLU A 80 -27.84 -17.69 -16.53
CA GLU A 80 -27.25 -16.43 -17.03
C GLU A 80 -27.45 -15.28 -16.04
N ALA A 81 -28.68 -15.15 -15.52
CA ALA A 81 -28.99 -14.13 -14.51
C ALA A 81 -28.15 -14.29 -13.23
N MET A 82 -27.95 -15.53 -12.78
CA MET A 82 -27.08 -15.81 -11.62
C MET A 82 -25.60 -15.49 -11.92
N THR A 83 -25.14 -15.81 -13.12
CA THR A 83 -23.77 -15.49 -13.55
C THR A 83 -23.57 -13.98 -13.59
N GLN A 84 -24.48 -13.23 -14.18
CA GLN A 84 -24.42 -11.79 -14.25
C GLN A 84 -24.40 -11.14 -12.86
N ARG A 85 -25.27 -11.58 -11.96
CA ARG A 85 -25.27 -11.10 -10.56
C ARG A 85 -23.97 -11.41 -9.83
N SER A 86 -23.36 -12.56 -10.10
CA SER A 86 -22.06 -12.93 -9.52
C SER A 86 -20.95 -12.01 -10.00
N ILE A 87 -20.94 -11.64 -11.28
CA ILE A 87 -19.97 -10.68 -11.85
C ILE A 87 -20.16 -9.31 -11.20
N GLU A 88 -21.38 -8.81 -11.15
CA GLU A 88 -21.67 -7.51 -10.51
C GLU A 88 -21.25 -7.46 -9.04
N LEU A 89 -21.49 -8.55 -8.31
CA LEU A 89 -21.05 -8.64 -6.90
C LEU A 89 -19.54 -8.62 -6.77
N VAL A 90 -18.80 -9.34 -7.61
CA VAL A 90 -17.33 -9.35 -7.61
C VAL A 90 -16.78 -7.98 -7.94
N GLU A 91 -17.33 -7.28 -8.92
CA GLU A 91 -16.95 -5.92 -9.27
C GLU A 91 -17.20 -4.95 -8.12
N ALA A 92 -18.38 -5.02 -7.49
CA ALA A 92 -18.72 -4.20 -6.33
C ALA A 92 -17.77 -4.44 -5.15
N LEU A 93 -17.42 -5.69 -4.87
CA LEU A 93 -16.46 -6.05 -3.82
C LEU A 93 -15.05 -5.54 -4.14
N ASN A 94 -14.62 -5.61 -5.40
CA ASN A 94 -13.33 -5.07 -5.84
C ASN A 94 -13.27 -3.55 -5.66
N VAL A 95 -14.31 -2.84 -6.07
CA VAL A 95 -14.40 -1.37 -5.86
C VAL A 95 -14.35 -1.03 -4.38
N ALA A 96 -15.16 -1.71 -3.56
CA ALA A 96 -15.18 -1.48 -2.11
C ALA A 96 -13.81 -1.76 -1.45
N SER A 97 -13.10 -2.80 -1.88
CA SER A 97 -11.78 -3.13 -1.35
C SER A 97 -10.71 -2.08 -1.71
N VAL A 98 -10.76 -1.55 -2.93
CA VAL A 98 -9.86 -0.46 -3.36
C VAL A 98 -10.13 0.81 -2.58
N GLU A 99 -11.39 1.18 -2.36
CA GLU A 99 -11.74 2.37 -1.58
C GLU A 99 -11.35 2.21 -0.10
N ALA A 100 -11.52 1.03 0.48
CA ALA A 100 -11.04 0.74 1.84
C ALA A 100 -9.52 0.89 1.96
N ALA A 101 -8.75 0.35 1.00
CA ALA A 101 -7.30 0.49 0.96
C ALA A 101 -6.85 1.96 0.82
N ARG A 102 -7.52 2.74 -0.02
CA ARG A 102 -7.25 4.18 -0.17
C ARG A 102 -7.51 4.94 1.14
N THR A 103 -8.60 4.63 1.81
CA THR A 103 -8.95 5.24 3.11
C THR A 103 -7.90 4.91 4.17
N GLU A 104 -7.44 3.67 4.22
CA GLU A 104 -6.38 3.25 5.13
C GLU A 104 -5.07 4.02 4.86
N VAL A 105 -4.64 4.10 3.61
CA VAL A 105 -3.43 4.85 3.23
C VAL A 105 -3.57 6.33 3.54
N ALA A 106 -4.74 6.93 3.31
CA ALA A 106 -5.00 8.32 3.70
C ALA A 106 -4.88 8.52 5.22
N GLY A 107 -5.40 7.59 6.01
CA GLY A 107 -5.23 7.58 7.47
C GLY A 107 -3.76 7.48 7.90
N MET A 108 -2.95 6.64 7.25
CA MET A 108 -1.51 6.54 7.49
C MET A 108 -0.79 7.87 7.20
N ARG A 109 -1.14 8.56 6.10
CA ARG A 109 -0.59 9.87 5.75
C ARG A 109 -0.90 10.91 6.81
N GLU A 110 -2.13 10.95 7.28
CA GLU A 110 -2.52 11.90 8.34
C GLU A 110 -1.80 11.62 9.66
N GLN A 111 -1.54 10.37 10.00
CA GLN A 111 -0.72 10.03 11.17
C GLN A 111 0.71 10.55 11.03
N ILE A 112 1.36 10.41 9.85
CA ILE A 112 2.68 10.98 9.56
C ILE A 112 2.65 12.50 9.80
N LEU A 113 1.69 13.21 9.22
CA LEU A 113 1.59 14.67 9.34
C LEU A 113 1.32 15.10 10.78
N THR A 114 0.50 14.36 11.51
CA THR A 114 0.19 14.64 12.91
C THR A 114 1.45 14.51 13.78
N ILE A 115 2.25 13.46 13.60
CA ILE A 115 3.50 13.29 14.36
C ILE A 115 4.54 14.34 13.94
N ALA A 116 4.65 14.65 12.65
CA ALA A 116 5.57 15.67 12.16
C ALA A 116 5.25 17.06 12.76
N ARG A 117 3.99 17.47 12.75
CA ARG A 117 3.56 18.76 13.30
C ARG A 117 3.80 18.87 14.80
N LYS A 118 3.78 17.79 15.56
CA LYS A 118 4.08 17.78 17.00
C LYS A 118 5.53 18.14 17.31
N GLN A 119 6.45 18.03 16.34
CA GLN A 119 7.86 18.36 16.50
C GLN A 119 8.16 19.82 16.08
N LEU A 120 7.17 20.59 15.65
CA LEU A 120 7.38 22.00 15.29
C LEU A 120 7.98 22.77 16.47
N GLY A 121 9.07 23.47 16.19
CA GLY A 121 9.79 24.24 17.20
C GLY A 121 10.88 23.46 17.94
N ASP A 122 11.02 22.14 17.74
CA ASP A 122 12.12 21.38 18.30
C ASP A 122 13.45 21.78 17.64
N PRO A 123 14.56 21.84 18.40
CA PRO A 123 15.81 22.35 17.89
C PRO A 123 16.47 21.36 16.90
N TYR A 124 17.14 21.92 15.88
CA TYR A 124 18.05 21.14 15.05
C TYR A 124 19.29 20.74 15.87
N ARG A 125 19.70 19.49 15.73
CA ARG A 125 20.97 18.97 16.23
C ARG A 125 21.54 17.95 15.26
N ALA A 126 22.76 18.16 14.78
CA ALA A 126 23.47 17.18 13.95
C ALA A 126 23.54 15.80 14.66
N GLY A 127 23.14 14.74 13.97
CA GLY A 127 23.03 13.40 14.55
C GLY A 127 21.79 13.18 15.43
N GLY A 128 20.93 14.18 15.62
CA GLY A 128 19.69 14.08 16.40
C GLY A 128 18.65 13.20 15.69
N ALA A 129 17.97 12.34 16.45
CA ALA A 129 16.90 11.46 15.95
C ALA A 129 15.70 11.41 16.93
N GLY A 130 15.52 12.45 17.72
CA GLY A 130 14.41 12.61 18.66
C GLY A 130 14.68 12.01 20.05
N PRO A 131 13.74 12.20 20.99
CA PRO A 131 12.52 13.02 20.83
C PRO A 131 12.75 14.52 20.93
N ASP A 132 13.88 15.01 21.50
CA ASP A 132 14.07 16.40 21.91
C ASP A 132 14.84 17.26 20.88
N SER A 133 15.48 16.62 19.90
CA SER A 133 16.23 17.31 18.85
C SER A 133 16.46 16.41 17.64
N PHE A 134 16.62 17.02 16.48
CA PHE A 134 16.64 16.29 15.21
C PHE A 134 17.64 16.88 14.22
N ASP A 135 18.26 16.04 13.40
CA ASP A 135 18.67 16.42 12.06
C ASP A 135 17.61 16.04 11.03
N CYS A 136 17.78 16.41 9.77
CA CYS A 136 16.77 16.18 8.72
C CYS A 136 16.40 14.69 8.53
N GLY A 137 17.40 13.80 8.47
CA GLY A 137 17.17 12.36 8.32
C GLY A 137 16.62 11.71 9.58
N GLY A 138 17.07 12.14 10.75
CA GLY A 138 16.57 11.66 12.04
C GLY A 138 15.13 12.09 12.32
N PHE A 139 14.76 13.31 11.90
CA PHE A 139 13.39 13.79 11.98
C PHE A 139 12.43 12.92 11.17
N THR A 140 12.72 12.72 9.90
CA THR A 140 11.86 11.89 9.04
C THR A 140 11.82 10.43 9.52
N GLN A 141 12.95 9.86 9.93
CA GLN A 141 13.00 8.50 10.50
C GLN A 141 12.11 8.38 11.76
N PHE A 142 12.26 9.32 12.70
CA PHE A 142 11.45 9.35 13.92
C PHE A 142 9.95 9.42 13.60
N VAL A 143 9.55 10.28 12.67
CA VAL A 143 8.16 10.47 12.30
C VAL A 143 7.56 9.19 11.73
N PHE A 144 8.21 8.55 10.76
CA PHE A 144 7.73 7.30 10.16
C PHE A 144 7.68 6.16 11.18
N LYS A 145 8.70 6.05 12.03
CA LYS A 145 8.72 5.06 13.11
C LYS A 145 7.60 5.27 14.12
N ARG A 146 7.39 6.53 14.54
CA ARG A 146 6.41 6.87 15.57
C ARG A 146 4.98 6.81 15.07
N ALA A 147 4.74 7.20 13.80
CA ALA A 147 3.42 7.20 13.20
C ALA A 147 2.96 5.79 12.81
N LEU A 148 3.84 5.00 12.17
CA LEU A 148 3.46 3.78 11.47
C LEU A 148 4.29 2.55 11.85
N GLY A 149 5.28 2.69 12.72
CA GLY A 149 6.24 1.61 13.02
C GLY A 149 7.21 1.29 11.88
N ILE A 150 7.25 2.11 10.84
CA ILE A 150 8.11 1.89 9.66
C ILE A 150 9.52 2.42 9.94
N ASP A 151 10.50 1.55 9.84
CA ASP A 151 11.91 1.93 9.89
C ASP A 151 12.39 2.32 8.49
N ILE A 152 12.70 3.60 8.32
CA ILE A 152 13.40 4.12 7.13
C ILE A 152 14.87 4.36 7.47
N ALA A 153 15.72 4.50 6.45
CA ALA A 153 17.15 4.73 6.68
C ALA A 153 17.42 5.96 7.54
N ARG A 154 18.52 5.95 8.29
CA ARG A 154 18.89 7.06 9.20
C ARG A 154 19.26 8.35 8.45
N THR A 155 19.84 8.24 7.28
CA THR A 155 20.36 9.37 6.51
C THR A 155 19.43 9.72 5.34
N SER A 156 19.44 10.99 4.94
CA SER A 156 18.71 11.45 3.75
C SER A 156 19.08 10.65 2.49
N TRP A 157 20.33 10.27 2.33
CA TRP A 157 20.83 9.44 1.21
C TRP A 157 20.22 8.05 1.21
N GLY A 158 20.28 7.37 2.34
CA GLY A 158 19.67 6.05 2.48
C GLY A 158 18.16 6.10 2.29
N GLN A 159 17.50 7.16 2.74
CA GLN A 159 16.06 7.37 2.49
C GLN A 159 15.79 7.61 1.00
N TYR A 160 16.64 8.42 0.35
CA TYR A 160 16.54 8.66 -1.09
C TYR A 160 16.66 7.37 -1.89
N ASP A 161 17.50 6.44 -1.50
CA ASP A 161 17.67 5.13 -2.16
C ASP A 161 16.49 4.18 -1.91
N GLN A 162 15.77 4.33 -0.81
CA GLN A 162 14.63 3.48 -0.43
C GLN A 162 13.31 3.87 -1.07
N VAL A 163 13.13 5.13 -1.49
CA VAL A 163 11.84 5.64 -1.93
C VAL A 163 11.56 5.33 -3.40
N GLN A 164 10.29 5.18 -3.72
CA GLN A 164 9.82 5.26 -5.10
C GLN A 164 9.79 6.73 -5.54
N ARG A 165 10.43 7.07 -6.65
CA ARG A 165 10.41 8.43 -7.21
C ARG A 165 9.02 8.80 -7.68
N VAL A 166 8.57 10.01 -7.34
CA VAL A 166 7.25 10.54 -7.67
C VAL A 166 7.43 11.86 -8.42
N LYS A 167 6.65 12.07 -9.47
CA LYS A 167 6.62 13.38 -10.14
C LYS A 167 6.02 14.41 -9.18
N THR A 168 6.53 15.65 -9.21
CA THR A 168 6.07 16.71 -8.30
C THR A 168 4.56 16.95 -8.36
N LYS A 169 3.96 16.83 -9.55
CA LYS A 169 2.51 16.98 -9.73
C LYS A 169 1.67 15.85 -9.07
N ASP A 170 2.29 14.70 -8.83
CA ASP A 170 1.66 13.52 -8.25
C ASP A 170 2.03 13.35 -6.76
N ALA A 171 2.69 14.36 -6.17
CA ALA A 171 3.09 14.40 -4.78
C ALA A 171 1.88 14.43 -3.85
N LEU A 172 1.92 13.61 -2.80
CA LEU A 172 0.88 13.55 -1.79
C LEU A 172 1.46 13.91 -0.41
N PRO A 173 0.68 14.54 0.47
CA PRO A 173 1.11 14.79 1.84
C PRO A 173 1.65 13.52 2.51
N GLY A 174 2.78 13.64 3.23
CA GLY A 174 3.49 12.50 3.81
C GLY A 174 4.56 11.87 2.90
N ASP A 175 4.68 12.29 1.63
CA ASP A 175 5.83 11.94 0.80
C ASP A 175 7.10 12.66 1.30
N LEU A 176 8.28 12.14 0.99
CA LEU A 176 9.56 12.75 1.33
C LEU A 176 10.03 13.69 0.21
N VAL A 177 10.52 14.86 0.59
CA VAL A 177 11.09 15.85 -0.34
C VAL A 177 12.59 15.91 -0.14
N PHE A 178 13.36 15.82 -1.23
CA PHE A 178 14.82 15.75 -1.20
C PHE A 178 15.46 16.94 -1.90
N PHE A 179 16.60 17.36 -1.35
CA PHE A 179 17.32 18.53 -1.85
C PHE A 179 18.82 18.23 -1.94
N PHE A 180 19.51 19.04 -2.78
CA PHE A 180 20.93 18.96 -3.12
C PHE A 180 21.27 17.71 -3.93
N GLU A 181 22.49 17.66 -4.43
CA GLU A 181 22.92 16.66 -5.40
C GLU A 181 22.61 15.22 -4.99
N GLY A 182 21.98 14.48 -5.89
CA GLY A 182 21.58 13.09 -5.66
C GLY A 182 20.50 12.88 -4.58
N GLY A 183 19.85 13.95 -4.10
CA GLY A 183 18.90 13.88 -2.98
C GLY A 183 19.54 13.66 -1.63
N ALA A 184 20.85 13.88 -1.53
CA ALA A 184 21.69 13.32 -0.49
C ALA A 184 21.82 14.17 0.76
N HIS A 185 21.70 15.49 0.69
CA HIS A 185 22.10 16.34 1.81
C HIS A 185 20.94 16.81 2.69
N HIS A 186 19.71 16.82 2.19
CA HIS A 186 18.57 17.24 2.99
C HIS A 186 17.28 16.51 2.60
N VAL A 187 16.41 16.34 3.60
CA VAL A 187 15.09 15.71 3.45
C VAL A 187 14.07 16.37 4.37
N GLY A 188 12.83 16.52 3.87
CA GLY A 188 11.67 16.95 4.63
C GLY A 188 10.46 16.09 4.30
N ILE A 189 9.36 16.34 5.01
CA ILE A 189 8.05 15.69 4.78
C ILE A 189 7.14 16.67 4.05
N TYR A 190 6.63 16.29 2.89
CA TYR A 190 5.72 17.10 2.10
C TYR A 190 4.36 17.26 2.82
N LEU A 191 3.91 18.50 2.94
CA LEU A 191 2.62 18.84 3.57
C LEU A 191 1.48 19.05 2.57
N GLY A 192 1.80 19.09 1.29
CA GLY A 192 0.90 19.58 0.24
C GLY A 192 1.14 21.05 -0.08
N ASN A 193 0.53 21.54 -1.16
CA ASN A 193 0.55 22.95 -1.57
C ASN A 193 1.95 23.57 -1.67
N GLY A 194 2.95 22.78 -2.10
CA GLY A 194 4.32 23.26 -2.23
C GLY A 194 5.03 23.54 -0.92
N GLN A 195 4.59 22.97 0.20
CA GLN A 195 5.19 23.11 1.52
C GLN A 195 5.71 21.78 2.05
N MET A 196 6.72 21.85 2.89
CA MET A 196 7.27 20.74 3.67
C MET A 196 7.44 21.15 5.13
N ILE A 197 7.59 20.15 6.00
CA ILE A 197 8.10 20.31 7.36
C ILE A 197 9.44 19.61 7.45
N ASP A 198 10.44 20.26 7.98
CA ASP A 198 11.82 19.77 8.01
C ASP A 198 12.60 20.30 9.21
N ALA A 199 13.75 19.67 9.51
CA ALA A 199 14.78 20.15 10.41
C ALA A 199 15.91 20.78 9.56
N PRO A 200 15.94 22.12 9.37
CA PRO A 200 16.72 22.73 8.30
C PRO A 200 18.23 22.65 8.49
N GLN A 201 18.76 23.26 9.57
CA GLN A 201 20.21 23.38 9.80
C GLN A 201 20.55 23.78 11.26
N PRO A 202 21.84 23.70 11.66
CA PRO A 202 22.28 24.13 12.97
C PRO A 202 21.85 25.57 13.31
N GLY A 203 21.32 25.75 14.51
CA GLY A 203 20.81 27.04 15.00
C GLY A 203 19.32 27.30 14.67
N GLU A 204 18.73 26.50 13.82
CA GLU A 204 17.32 26.57 13.46
C GLU A 204 16.48 25.52 14.20
N ARG A 205 15.18 25.58 13.95
CA ARG A 205 14.20 24.68 14.54
C ARG A 205 13.36 24.03 13.46
N ILE A 206 12.76 22.90 13.77
CA ILE A 206 11.77 22.27 12.88
C ILE A 206 10.69 23.29 12.55
N SER A 207 10.48 23.51 11.28
CA SER A 207 9.57 24.54 10.75
C SER A 207 8.91 24.11 9.45
N VAL A 208 7.90 24.87 9.04
CA VAL A 208 7.26 24.71 7.73
C VAL A 208 7.97 25.63 6.73
N ASN A 209 8.45 25.04 5.65
CA ASN A 209 9.19 25.74 4.60
C ASN A 209 8.59 25.44 3.21
N PRO A 210 8.66 26.37 2.25
CA PRO A 210 8.29 26.11 0.87
C PRO A 210 9.32 25.17 0.20
N ILE A 211 8.88 24.27 -0.66
CA ILE A 211 9.78 23.42 -1.47
C ILE A 211 10.34 24.17 -2.71
N SER A 212 9.86 25.37 -2.96
CA SER A 212 10.25 26.23 -4.07
C SER A 212 10.80 27.55 -3.54
N GLY A 213 11.36 28.40 -4.43
CA GLY A 213 11.92 29.69 -4.07
C GLY A 213 13.44 29.74 -4.24
N SER A 214 14.06 30.85 -3.79
CA SER A 214 15.47 31.15 -4.08
C SER A 214 16.46 30.19 -3.45
N TRP A 215 16.13 29.61 -2.30
CA TRP A 215 17.00 28.67 -1.59
C TRP A 215 16.64 27.22 -1.92
N TRP A 216 15.46 26.76 -1.51
CA TRP A 216 15.04 25.37 -1.68
C TRP A 216 14.82 24.99 -3.14
N GLY A 217 14.20 25.86 -3.94
CA GLY A 217 13.86 25.54 -5.33
C GLY A 217 15.08 25.32 -6.24
N ARG A 218 16.23 25.98 -5.95
CA ARG A 218 17.47 25.75 -6.72
C ARG A 218 18.14 24.41 -6.40
N SER A 219 17.88 23.89 -5.21
CA SER A 219 18.50 22.68 -4.70
C SER A 219 17.54 21.48 -4.72
N PHE A 220 16.32 21.68 -5.24
CA PHE A 220 15.30 20.63 -5.27
C PHE A 220 15.74 19.45 -6.16
N THR A 221 15.77 18.27 -5.59
CA THR A 221 16.17 17.02 -6.27
C THR A 221 14.95 16.22 -6.71
N GLY A 222 13.93 16.11 -5.86
CA GLY A 222 12.74 15.34 -6.18
C GLY A 222 11.90 14.96 -4.99
N ILE A 223 10.85 14.21 -5.27
CA ILE A 223 9.92 13.65 -4.28
C ILE A 223 10.00 12.13 -4.31
N GLY A 224 9.92 11.53 -3.15
CA GLY A 224 9.92 10.09 -2.98
C GLY A 224 8.82 9.60 -2.05
N ARG A 225 8.30 8.43 -2.33
CA ARG A 225 7.17 7.83 -1.63
C ARG A 225 7.56 6.54 -0.95
N ILE A 226 7.17 6.39 0.31
CA ILE A 226 7.29 5.17 1.10
C ILE A 226 5.99 4.36 1.09
N LEU A 227 4.86 5.04 1.27
CA LEU A 227 3.52 4.42 1.29
C LEU A 227 3.03 4.12 -0.13
N PRO A 228 2.11 3.18 -0.33
CA PRO A 228 1.43 3.00 -1.59
C PRO A 228 0.65 4.27 -1.99
N ALA A 229 0.28 4.34 -3.29
CA ALA A 229 -0.49 5.44 -3.85
C ALA A 229 -1.99 5.27 -3.62
#